data_81a1dd36ad4bb21a4cdd8dc35d70f077
#
_entry.id   81a1dd36ad4bb21a4cdd8dc35d70f077
#
_cell.length_a   1.000
_cell.length_b   1.000
_cell.length_c   1.000
_cell.angle_alpha   90.00
_cell.angle_beta   90.00
_cell.angle_gamma   90.00
#
_symmetry.space_group_name_H-M   'P 1'
#
loop_
_entity.id
_entity.type
_entity.pdbx_description
1 polymer ?
#
loop_
_entity_poly.entity_id
_entity_poly.type
_entity_poly.pdbx_seq_one_letter_code
_entity_poly.pdbx_strand_id
1 'polypeptide(L)'
;LTLPLSPPIKPQLALTRKELPVGEEWAYEQKLDGFRAIVFVDGAEAYVQSRGGKELARYFPELSFPRGRYVFDGELVIRDRDGNLEFDALQSRIHPAESRITLLAEEIPAEYVVFDLLAEADESLLAAPFAERRERLDGLERLLAGTSAETSVLSPDTERAEHWLRTTEGVMAKQLDAPYVPGKRKGMAKVKREREIDCVVMGWRPG
;
A
#
# COMPACT_ATOMS: atom_id res chain seq x y z
N LEU A 1 -15.10 -5.56 -16.12
CA LEU A 1 -13.97 -6.35 -15.63
C LEU A 1 -14.36 -7.82 -15.59
N THR A 2 -13.54 -8.71 -16.16
CA THR A 2 -13.76 -10.16 -16.21
C THR A 2 -12.84 -10.90 -15.23
N LEU A 3 -12.36 -10.20 -14.21
CA LEU A 3 -11.44 -10.72 -13.21
C LEU A 3 -12.14 -11.69 -12.23
N PRO A 4 -11.41 -12.63 -11.60
CA PRO A 4 -11.96 -13.54 -10.60
C PRO A 4 -12.38 -12.83 -9.29
N LEU A 5 -11.93 -11.59 -9.11
CA LEU A 5 -12.30 -10.70 -8.02
C LEU A 5 -12.88 -9.40 -8.59
N SER A 6 -13.93 -8.88 -7.98
CA SER A 6 -14.59 -7.63 -8.40
C SER A 6 -14.63 -6.60 -7.27
N PRO A 7 -14.55 -5.29 -7.60
CA PRO A 7 -14.73 -4.24 -6.60
C PRO A 7 -16.17 -4.21 -6.06
N PRO A 8 -16.40 -3.79 -4.78
CA PRO A 8 -15.35 -3.41 -3.84
C PRO A 8 -14.84 -4.59 -3.00
N ILE A 9 -13.51 -4.64 -2.82
CA ILE A 9 -12.87 -5.56 -1.87
C ILE A 9 -12.43 -4.75 -0.64
N LYS A 10 -12.75 -5.24 0.57
CA LYS A 10 -12.23 -4.64 1.80
C LYS A 10 -10.75 -5.02 1.98
N PRO A 11 -9.81 -4.07 2.07
CA PRO A 11 -8.42 -4.40 2.32
C PRO A 11 -8.25 -5.19 3.62
N GLN A 12 -7.32 -6.15 3.63
CA GLN A 12 -6.91 -6.82 4.85
C GLN A 12 -6.27 -5.80 5.81
N LEU A 13 -6.55 -5.94 7.11
CA LEU A 13 -6.12 -5.02 8.15
C LEU A 13 -5.01 -5.64 8.98
N ALA A 14 -4.15 -4.79 9.57
CA ALA A 14 -3.11 -5.21 10.48
C ALA A 14 -3.52 -5.03 11.95
N LEU A 15 -3.05 -5.94 12.82
CA LEU A 15 -3.07 -5.75 14.26
C LEU A 15 -2.00 -4.73 14.65
N THR A 16 -2.34 -3.79 15.53
CA THR A 16 -1.32 -2.91 16.12
C THR A 16 -0.59 -3.66 17.23
N ARG A 17 0.73 -3.66 17.15
CA ARG A 17 1.62 -4.22 18.19
C ARG A 17 2.60 -3.15 18.68
N LYS A 18 3.11 -3.31 19.89
CA LYS A 18 4.15 -2.45 20.45
C LYS A 18 5.53 -2.89 19.97
N GLU A 19 5.73 -4.19 19.77
CA GLU A 19 7.00 -4.80 19.41
C GLU A 19 6.87 -5.55 18.08
N LEU A 20 7.97 -5.65 17.35
CA LEU A 20 8.05 -6.44 16.13
C LEU A 20 7.86 -7.92 16.49
N PRO A 21 6.97 -8.65 15.81
CA PRO A 21 6.97 -10.09 15.91
C PRO A 21 8.25 -10.63 15.28
N VAL A 22 8.88 -11.62 15.91
CA VAL A 22 10.13 -12.23 15.47
C VAL A 22 9.90 -13.71 15.23
N GLY A 23 10.53 -14.27 14.19
CA GLY A 23 10.45 -15.68 13.82
C GLY A 23 10.56 -15.85 12.30
N GLU A 24 10.93 -17.05 11.86
CA GLU A 24 11.08 -17.39 10.45
C GLU A 24 9.77 -17.30 9.65
N GLU A 25 8.63 -17.30 10.37
CA GLU A 25 7.31 -17.14 9.78
C GLU A 25 6.96 -15.70 9.41
N TRP A 26 7.82 -14.71 9.71
CA TRP A 26 7.56 -13.30 9.46
C TRP A 26 8.48 -12.71 8.40
N ALA A 27 7.92 -11.83 7.60
CA ALA A 27 8.67 -10.90 6.75
C ALA A 27 8.15 -9.47 6.95
N TYR A 28 9.01 -8.49 6.67
CA TYR A 28 8.79 -7.10 7.04
C TYR A 28 8.86 -6.19 5.82
N GLU A 29 8.06 -5.14 5.86
CA GLU A 29 8.04 -4.03 4.90
C GLU A 29 8.01 -2.71 5.65
N GLN A 30 8.48 -1.65 5.02
CA GLN A 30 8.23 -0.31 5.53
C GLN A 30 6.73 -0.05 5.61
N LYS A 31 6.28 0.56 6.70
CA LYS A 31 4.93 1.09 6.75
C LYS A 31 4.90 2.38 5.94
N LEU A 32 4.30 2.31 4.77
CA LEU A 32 4.09 3.48 3.92
C LEU A 32 3.05 4.41 4.54
N ASP A 33 3.20 5.69 4.28
CA ASP A 33 2.23 6.73 4.64
C ASP A 33 1.64 7.31 3.36
N GLY A 34 0.48 6.80 2.98
CA GLY A 34 -0.17 7.10 1.72
C GLY A 34 -1.66 6.78 1.73
N PHE A 35 -2.23 6.58 0.55
CA PHE A 35 -3.61 6.12 0.39
C PHE A 35 -3.64 4.67 -0.04
N ARG A 36 -4.11 3.79 0.86
CA ARG A 36 -4.34 2.38 0.51
C ARG A 36 -5.29 2.28 -0.67
N ALA A 37 -4.84 1.56 -1.69
CA ALA A 37 -5.65 1.29 -2.87
C ALA A 37 -5.58 -0.19 -3.28
N ILE A 38 -6.71 -0.73 -3.75
CA ILE A 38 -6.77 -1.99 -4.49
C ILE A 38 -6.96 -1.64 -5.96
N VAL A 39 -6.08 -2.14 -6.81
CA VAL A 39 -6.10 -1.86 -8.25
C VAL A 39 -6.49 -3.11 -9.01
N PHE A 40 -7.54 -2.99 -9.82
CA PHE A 40 -8.04 -4.05 -10.69
C PHE A 40 -7.64 -3.70 -12.12
N VAL A 41 -6.78 -4.53 -12.71
CA VAL A 41 -6.32 -4.37 -14.10
C VAL A 41 -6.95 -5.46 -14.95
N ASP A 42 -7.66 -5.07 -16.03
CA ASP A 42 -8.27 -6.00 -17.00
C ASP A 42 -7.95 -5.52 -18.42
N GLY A 43 -6.97 -6.15 -19.05
CA GLY A 43 -6.43 -5.72 -20.33
C GLY A 43 -5.65 -4.42 -20.25
N ALA A 44 -6.21 -3.33 -20.76
CA ALA A 44 -5.64 -1.98 -20.72
C ALA A 44 -6.40 -1.06 -19.74
N GLU A 45 -7.49 -1.56 -19.16
CA GLU A 45 -8.31 -0.79 -18.23
C GLU A 45 -7.86 -1.04 -16.80
N ALA A 46 -7.90 0.00 -15.97
CA ALA A 46 -7.62 -0.12 -14.55
C ALA A 46 -8.69 0.61 -13.72
N TYR A 47 -9.12 -0.03 -12.65
CA TYR A 47 -10.00 0.55 -11.64
C TYR A 47 -9.23 0.65 -10.32
N VAL A 48 -9.09 1.86 -9.80
CA VAL A 48 -8.33 2.15 -8.57
C VAL A 48 -9.31 2.39 -7.44
N GLN A 49 -9.40 1.43 -6.53
CA GLN A 49 -10.31 1.46 -5.39
C GLN A 49 -9.61 1.95 -4.14
N SER A 50 -10.16 2.97 -3.47
CA SER A 50 -9.70 3.41 -2.15
C SER A 50 -9.98 2.38 -1.06
N ARG A 51 -9.37 2.53 0.10
CA ARG A 51 -9.66 1.75 1.32
C ARG A 51 -11.16 1.71 1.66
N GLY A 52 -11.89 2.80 1.40
CA GLY A 52 -13.32 2.93 1.64
C GLY A 52 -14.22 2.41 0.51
N GLY A 53 -13.65 1.85 -0.56
CA GLY A 53 -14.40 1.31 -1.71
C GLY A 53 -14.77 2.34 -2.78
N LYS A 54 -14.32 3.59 -2.67
CA LYS A 54 -14.56 4.64 -3.67
C LYS A 54 -13.48 4.63 -4.73
N GLU A 55 -13.84 5.01 -5.96
CA GLU A 55 -12.89 5.16 -7.06
C GLU A 55 -11.97 6.36 -6.86
N LEU A 56 -10.67 6.17 -7.14
CA LEU A 56 -9.63 7.18 -7.02
C LEU A 56 -9.02 7.61 -8.36
N ALA A 57 -9.21 6.86 -9.44
CA ALA A 57 -8.52 7.07 -10.72
C ALA A 57 -8.62 8.51 -11.24
N ARG A 58 -9.77 9.18 -11.06
CA ARG A 58 -9.94 10.57 -11.51
C ARG A 58 -8.94 11.55 -10.88
N TYR A 59 -8.45 11.27 -9.67
CA TYR A 59 -7.50 12.15 -8.95
C TYR A 59 -6.04 11.89 -9.30
N PHE A 60 -5.78 10.78 -9.98
CA PHE A 60 -4.45 10.30 -10.34
C PHE A 60 -4.41 9.85 -11.81
N PRO A 61 -4.68 10.76 -12.76
CA PRO A 61 -4.74 10.41 -14.19
C PRO A 61 -3.40 9.97 -14.77
N GLU A 62 -2.30 10.27 -14.10
CA GLU A 62 -0.95 9.85 -14.47
C GLU A 62 -0.65 8.38 -14.18
N LEU A 63 -1.46 7.72 -13.35
CA LEU A 63 -1.21 6.33 -13.00
C LEU A 63 -1.34 5.42 -14.22
N SER A 64 -0.34 4.59 -14.39
CA SER A 64 -0.30 3.56 -15.42
C SER A 64 0.03 2.20 -14.79
N PHE A 65 -0.52 1.14 -15.38
CA PHE A 65 -0.36 -0.22 -14.88
C PHE A 65 0.02 -1.16 -16.01
N PRO A 66 0.66 -2.31 -15.72
CA PRO A 66 0.99 -3.29 -16.74
C PRO A 66 -0.28 -3.85 -17.39
N ARG A 67 -0.24 -4.06 -18.70
CA ARG A 67 -1.35 -4.72 -19.38
C ARG A 67 -1.44 -6.17 -18.94
N GLY A 68 -2.63 -6.64 -18.62
CA GLY A 68 -2.86 -8.01 -18.17
C GLY A 68 -4.13 -8.12 -17.35
N ARG A 69 -4.19 -9.14 -16.50
CA ARG A 69 -5.35 -9.41 -15.64
C ARG A 69 -4.85 -9.62 -14.22
N TYR A 70 -4.92 -8.56 -13.42
CA TYR A 70 -4.33 -8.53 -12.08
C TYR A 70 -5.25 -7.82 -11.08
N VAL A 71 -5.19 -8.24 -9.83
CA VAL A 71 -5.73 -7.47 -8.70
C VAL A 71 -4.61 -7.27 -7.69
N PHE A 72 -4.17 -6.03 -7.55
CA PHE A 72 -3.09 -5.63 -6.66
C PHE A 72 -3.63 -4.95 -5.40
N ASP A 73 -2.92 -5.12 -4.28
CA ASP A 73 -3.12 -4.33 -3.07
C ASP A 73 -1.83 -3.55 -2.79
N GLY A 74 -1.96 -2.25 -2.58
CA GLY A 74 -0.81 -1.36 -2.46
C GLY A 74 -1.17 -0.03 -1.83
N GLU A 75 -0.21 0.88 -1.87
CA GLU A 75 -0.32 2.24 -1.34
C GLU A 75 0.02 3.25 -2.43
N LEU A 76 -0.84 4.24 -2.65
CA LEU A 76 -0.51 5.43 -3.43
C LEU A 76 0.34 6.35 -2.58
N VAL A 77 1.47 6.78 -3.11
CA VAL A 77 2.43 7.64 -2.44
C VAL A 77 2.89 8.77 -3.36
N ILE A 78 3.39 9.83 -2.77
CA ILE A 78 4.20 10.85 -3.44
C ILE A 78 5.53 10.92 -2.72
N ARG A 79 6.63 11.03 -3.47
CA ARG A 79 7.97 11.20 -2.93
C ARG A 79 8.52 12.56 -3.29
N ASP A 80 9.26 13.16 -2.34
CA ASP A 80 10.09 14.31 -2.63
C ASP A 80 11.32 13.93 -3.45
N ARG A 81 12.19 14.91 -3.75
CA ARG A 81 13.42 14.71 -4.52
C ARG A 81 14.45 13.82 -3.81
N ASP A 82 14.34 13.70 -2.50
CA ASP A 82 15.22 12.88 -1.65
C ASP A 82 14.64 11.48 -1.40
N GLY A 83 13.43 11.20 -1.95
CA GLY A 83 12.74 9.92 -1.83
C GLY A 83 11.88 9.76 -0.58
N ASN A 84 11.69 10.83 0.23
CA ASN A 84 10.84 10.78 1.40
C ASN A 84 9.36 10.86 1.00
N LEU A 85 8.50 10.20 1.78
CA LEU A 85 7.07 10.22 1.55
C LEU A 85 6.45 11.55 2.00
N GLU A 86 5.69 12.17 1.08
CA GLU A 86 5.02 13.46 1.26
C GLU A 86 3.49 13.28 1.33
N PHE A 87 3.00 12.93 2.52
CA PHE A 87 1.56 12.67 2.72
C PHE A 87 0.68 13.92 2.49
N ASP A 88 1.14 15.10 2.87
CA ASP A 88 0.40 16.35 2.66
C ASP A 88 0.29 16.69 1.17
N ALA A 89 1.34 16.43 0.39
CA ALA A 89 1.30 16.55 -1.06
C ALA A 89 0.27 15.58 -1.66
N LEU A 90 0.24 14.32 -1.19
CA LEU A 90 -0.75 13.34 -1.61
C LEU A 90 -2.18 13.75 -1.26
N GLN A 91 -2.43 14.30 -0.06
CA GLN A 91 -3.74 14.81 0.32
C GLN A 91 -4.21 15.97 -0.59
N SER A 92 -3.31 16.83 -1.03
CA SER A 92 -3.60 17.94 -1.93
C SER A 92 -4.12 17.50 -3.30
N ARG A 93 -3.84 16.24 -3.70
CA ARG A 93 -4.30 15.65 -4.97
C ARG A 93 -5.81 15.41 -5.02
N ILE A 94 -6.47 15.28 -3.87
CA ILE A 94 -7.93 15.09 -3.81
C ILE A 94 -8.61 16.45 -3.96
N HIS A 95 -8.84 16.86 -5.19
CA HIS A 95 -9.39 18.18 -5.51
C HIS A 95 -10.63 18.08 -6.42
N PRO A 96 -11.65 18.94 -6.23
CA PRO A 96 -12.87 18.90 -7.06
C PRO A 96 -12.66 19.39 -8.50
N ALA A 97 -11.74 20.34 -8.74
CA ALA A 97 -11.52 20.96 -10.04
C ALA A 97 -10.54 20.12 -10.90
N GLU A 98 -10.98 19.75 -12.10
CA GLU A 98 -10.22 18.93 -13.05
C GLU A 98 -8.91 19.60 -13.50
N SER A 99 -8.94 20.92 -13.76
CA SER A 99 -7.73 21.67 -14.14
C SER A 99 -6.64 21.61 -13.05
N ARG A 100 -7.05 21.61 -11.77
CA ARG A 100 -6.09 21.46 -10.66
C ARG A 100 -5.56 20.04 -10.56
N ILE A 101 -6.40 19.03 -10.82
CA ILE A 101 -5.97 17.63 -10.85
C ILE A 101 -4.91 17.42 -11.94
N THR A 102 -5.15 17.91 -13.15
CA THR A 102 -4.21 17.79 -14.27
C THR A 102 -2.87 18.47 -13.94
N LEU A 103 -2.91 19.69 -13.44
CA LEU A 103 -1.69 20.42 -13.04
C LEU A 103 -0.89 19.66 -11.99
N LEU A 104 -1.55 19.18 -10.92
CA LEU A 104 -0.88 18.45 -9.85
C LEU A 104 -0.37 17.08 -10.29
N ALA A 105 -0.99 16.44 -11.28
CA ALA A 105 -0.50 15.19 -11.86
C ALA A 105 0.86 15.37 -12.56
N GLU A 106 1.12 16.54 -13.10
CA GLU A 106 2.40 16.88 -13.74
C GLU A 106 3.45 17.36 -12.73
N GLU A 107 3.03 18.20 -11.75
CA GLU A 107 3.95 18.82 -10.79
C GLU A 107 4.40 17.85 -9.68
N ILE A 108 3.49 17.02 -9.17
CA ILE A 108 3.70 16.09 -8.07
C ILE A 108 3.05 14.74 -8.37
N PRO A 109 3.57 13.98 -9.36
CA PRO A 109 3.00 12.70 -9.76
C PRO A 109 3.01 11.70 -8.59
N ALA A 110 1.96 10.90 -8.52
CA ALA A 110 1.86 9.81 -7.56
C ALA A 110 2.42 8.51 -8.15
N GLU A 111 2.91 7.66 -7.27
CA GLU A 111 3.37 6.31 -7.54
C GLU A 111 2.49 5.31 -6.78
N TYR A 112 2.43 4.07 -7.28
CA TYR A 112 1.70 2.99 -6.63
C TYR A 112 2.66 1.89 -6.16
N VAL A 113 2.87 1.77 -4.86
CA VAL A 113 3.72 0.73 -4.27
C VAL A 113 2.89 -0.50 -3.97
N VAL A 114 3.11 -1.55 -4.75
CA VAL A 114 2.39 -2.83 -4.65
C VAL A 114 3.06 -3.71 -3.61
N PHE A 115 2.31 -4.24 -2.67
CA PHE A 115 2.82 -5.13 -1.63
C PHE A 115 2.06 -6.45 -1.50
N ASP A 116 1.01 -6.67 -2.30
CA ASP A 116 0.29 -7.94 -2.38
C ASP A 116 -0.38 -8.14 -3.75
N LEU A 117 -0.47 -9.38 -4.19
CA LEU A 117 -1.17 -9.81 -5.41
C LEU A 117 -2.37 -10.68 -5.01
N LEU A 118 -3.58 -10.18 -5.30
CA LEU A 118 -4.82 -10.83 -4.87
C LEU A 118 -5.43 -11.73 -5.95
N ALA A 119 -5.13 -11.46 -7.22
CA ALA A 119 -5.53 -12.30 -8.35
C ALA A 119 -4.57 -12.11 -9.52
N GLU A 120 -4.39 -13.17 -10.30
CA GLU A 120 -3.65 -13.19 -11.55
C GLU A 120 -4.40 -14.04 -12.58
N ALA A 121 -4.58 -13.52 -13.78
CA ALA A 121 -5.38 -14.14 -14.84
C ALA A 121 -6.81 -14.50 -14.34
N ASP A 122 -7.15 -15.78 -14.34
CA ASP A 122 -8.45 -16.32 -13.90
C ASP A 122 -8.41 -16.88 -12.46
N GLU A 123 -7.28 -16.72 -11.76
CA GLU A 123 -7.06 -17.29 -10.45
C GLU A 123 -7.16 -16.23 -9.33
N SER A 124 -7.99 -16.51 -8.32
CA SER A 124 -8.00 -15.77 -7.06
C SER A 124 -6.95 -16.32 -6.12
N LEU A 125 -6.05 -15.46 -5.65
CA LEU A 125 -4.96 -15.80 -4.73
C LEU A 125 -5.30 -15.56 -3.26
N LEU A 126 -6.53 -15.18 -2.93
CA LEU A 126 -6.91 -14.84 -1.55
C LEU A 126 -6.64 -15.98 -0.56
N ALA A 127 -6.80 -17.24 -0.98
CA ALA A 127 -6.57 -18.42 -0.14
C ALA A 127 -5.09 -18.86 -0.09
N ALA A 128 -4.28 -18.39 -1.04
CA ALA A 128 -2.86 -18.74 -1.10
C ALA A 128 -2.07 -18.11 0.07
N PRO A 129 -0.99 -18.75 0.56
CA PRO A 129 -0.08 -18.17 1.52
C PRO A 129 0.52 -16.84 1.01
N PHE A 130 0.85 -15.91 1.92
CA PHE A 130 1.48 -14.65 1.54
C PHE A 130 2.79 -14.87 0.79
N ALA A 131 3.59 -15.85 1.18
CA ALA A 131 4.85 -16.19 0.50
C ALA A 131 4.64 -16.48 -0.99
N GLU A 132 3.61 -17.27 -1.34
CA GLU A 132 3.27 -17.59 -2.74
C GLU A 132 2.78 -16.35 -3.49
N ARG A 133 1.90 -15.56 -2.89
CA ARG A 133 1.41 -14.31 -3.50
C ARG A 133 2.54 -13.33 -3.76
N ARG A 134 3.51 -13.27 -2.82
CA ARG A 134 4.69 -12.42 -2.95
C ARG A 134 5.64 -12.89 -4.04
N GLU A 135 5.91 -14.19 -4.14
CA GLU A 135 6.74 -14.76 -5.20
C GLU A 135 6.17 -14.43 -6.58
N ARG A 136 4.85 -14.59 -6.76
CA ARG A 136 4.17 -14.21 -8.01
C ARG A 136 4.27 -12.71 -8.28
N LEU A 137 4.09 -11.86 -7.26
CA LEU A 137 4.25 -10.42 -7.39
C LEU A 137 5.66 -10.04 -7.82
N ASP A 138 6.69 -10.63 -7.20
CA ASP A 138 8.10 -10.40 -7.55
C ASP A 138 8.39 -10.82 -9.00
N GLY A 139 7.71 -11.88 -9.48
CA GLY A 139 7.75 -12.29 -10.89
C GLY A 139 7.23 -11.23 -11.88
N LEU A 140 6.42 -10.28 -11.41
CA LEU A 140 5.86 -9.19 -12.22
C LEU A 140 6.72 -7.90 -12.21
N GLU A 141 7.84 -7.86 -11.48
CA GLU A 141 8.68 -6.66 -11.33
C GLU A 141 9.05 -6.03 -12.67
N ARG A 142 9.43 -6.85 -13.67
CA ARG A 142 9.77 -6.36 -15.02
C ARG A 142 8.57 -5.75 -15.76
N LEU A 143 7.37 -6.22 -15.49
CA LEU A 143 6.14 -5.70 -16.10
C LEU A 143 5.70 -4.40 -15.42
N LEU A 144 5.95 -4.27 -14.12
CA LEU A 144 5.72 -3.04 -13.36
C LEU A 144 6.72 -1.95 -13.76
N ALA A 145 7.98 -2.33 -14.06
CA ALA A 145 8.99 -1.41 -14.53
C ALA A 145 8.54 -0.67 -15.81
N GLY A 146 8.60 0.66 -15.79
CA GLY A 146 8.11 1.51 -16.89
C GLY A 146 6.63 1.88 -16.81
N THR A 147 5.96 1.51 -15.73
CA THR A 147 4.67 2.04 -15.30
C THR A 147 4.85 2.94 -14.06
N SER A 148 3.75 3.49 -13.52
CA SER A 148 3.79 4.22 -12.24
C SER A 148 3.65 3.29 -11.02
N ALA A 149 3.82 1.98 -11.19
CA ALA A 149 3.74 0.99 -10.14
C ALA A 149 5.09 0.31 -9.91
N GLU A 150 5.43 0.05 -8.65
CA GLU A 150 6.62 -0.69 -8.22
C GLU A 150 6.29 -1.66 -7.09
N THR A 151 7.09 -2.69 -6.90
CA THR A 151 6.94 -3.61 -5.76
C THR A 151 7.57 -3.01 -4.50
N SER A 152 6.92 -3.21 -3.35
CA SER A 152 7.50 -2.89 -2.04
C SER A 152 8.75 -3.73 -1.76
N VAL A 153 9.65 -3.19 -0.95
CA VAL A 153 10.81 -3.96 -0.47
C VAL A 153 10.37 -4.83 0.70
N LEU A 154 10.44 -6.16 0.51
CA LEU A 154 10.22 -7.15 1.55
C LEU A 154 11.56 -7.67 2.09
N SER A 155 11.66 -7.87 3.41
CA SER A 155 12.85 -8.44 4.04
C SER A 155 12.48 -9.39 5.18
N PRO A 156 13.08 -10.56 5.30
CA PRO A 156 12.97 -11.42 6.47
C PRO A 156 13.87 -10.96 7.62
N ASP A 157 14.75 -9.97 7.37
CA ASP A 157 15.76 -9.52 8.32
C ASP A 157 15.17 -8.58 9.38
N THR A 158 15.23 -9.00 10.64
CA THR A 158 14.75 -8.24 11.78
C THR A 158 15.57 -6.97 12.03
N GLU A 159 16.89 -6.98 11.79
CA GLU A 159 17.73 -5.77 11.94
C GLU A 159 17.31 -4.69 10.96
N ARG A 160 16.99 -5.08 9.73
CA ARG A 160 16.45 -4.17 8.72
C ARG A 160 15.08 -3.63 9.14
N ALA A 161 14.20 -4.46 9.69
CA ALA A 161 12.92 -4.04 10.21
C ALA A 161 13.07 -3.04 11.37
N GLU A 162 13.98 -3.28 12.30
CA GLU A 162 14.30 -2.34 13.38
C GLU A 162 14.87 -1.01 12.84
N HIS A 163 15.70 -1.07 11.81
CA HIS A 163 16.19 0.15 11.15
C HIS A 163 15.01 0.96 10.58
N TRP A 164 14.09 0.32 9.86
CA TRP A 164 12.89 0.99 9.34
C TRP A 164 12.01 1.56 10.46
N LEU A 165 11.86 0.82 11.57
CA LEU A 165 11.08 1.32 12.71
C LEU A 165 11.65 2.62 13.29
N ARG A 166 12.98 2.80 13.24
CA ARG A 166 13.65 4.03 13.71
C ARG A 166 13.60 5.18 12.70
N THR A 167 13.60 4.87 11.41
CA THR A 167 13.83 5.86 10.33
C THR A 167 12.58 6.21 9.53
N THR A 168 11.52 5.41 9.60
CA THR A 168 10.28 5.62 8.84
C THR A 168 9.05 5.73 9.75
N GLU A 169 7.83 5.68 9.20
CA GLU A 169 6.57 5.72 9.96
C GLU A 169 6.31 4.45 10.80
N GLY A 170 7.07 3.39 10.54
CA GLY A 170 6.92 2.10 11.21
C GLY A 170 7.15 0.92 10.27
N VAL A 171 6.74 -0.23 10.70
CA VAL A 171 6.93 -1.50 10.01
C VAL A 171 5.62 -2.27 9.90
N MET A 172 5.42 -2.90 8.77
CA MET A 172 4.41 -3.92 8.54
C MET A 172 5.07 -5.28 8.60
N ALA A 173 4.63 -6.15 9.51
CA ALA A 173 5.06 -7.54 9.58
C ALA A 173 3.96 -8.43 9.00
N LYS A 174 4.31 -9.32 8.09
CA LYS A 174 3.40 -10.22 7.39
C LYS A 174 3.78 -11.67 7.65
N GLN A 175 2.81 -12.48 8.03
CA GLN A 175 2.96 -13.91 8.21
C GLN A 175 3.04 -14.60 6.84
N LEU A 176 4.13 -15.34 6.60
CA LEU A 176 4.43 -15.94 5.29
C LEU A 176 3.40 -16.99 4.86
N ASP A 177 2.83 -17.74 5.81
CA ASP A 177 1.85 -18.80 5.59
C ASP A 177 0.39 -18.31 5.60
N ALA A 178 0.15 -17.01 5.90
CA ALA A 178 -1.19 -16.51 6.07
C ALA A 178 -1.91 -16.24 4.74
N PRO A 179 -3.21 -16.61 4.62
CA PRO A 179 -4.04 -16.19 3.50
C PRO A 179 -4.39 -14.71 3.61
N TYR A 180 -4.84 -14.13 2.50
CA TYR A 180 -5.42 -12.79 2.49
C TYR A 180 -6.89 -12.86 2.93
N VAL A 181 -7.23 -12.20 4.04
CA VAL A 181 -8.59 -12.23 4.60
C VAL A 181 -9.21 -10.82 4.56
N PRO A 182 -10.04 -10.53 3.54
CA PRO A 182 -10.62 -9.21 3.35
C PRO A 182 -11.31 -8.66 4.61
N GLY A 183 -10.96 -7.42 5.00
CA GLY A 183 -11.56 -6.71 6.12
C GLY A 183 -11.17 -7.23 7.51
N LYS A 184 -10.33 -8.26 7.63
CA LYS A 184 -9.93 -8.85 8.92
C LYS A 184 -8.51 -8.45 9.33
N ARG A 185 -8.26 -8.44 10.65
CA ARG A 185 -6.94 -8.24 11.26
C ARG A 185 -6.28 -9.59 11.55
N LYS A 186 -5.88 -10.30 10.49
CA LYS A 186 -5.26 -11.63 10.60
C LYS A 186 -4.05 -11.71 9.68
N GLY A 187 -2.97 -12.35 10.10
CA GLY A 187 -1.76 -12.57 9.28
C GLY A 187 -0.89 -11.32 9.05
N MET A 188 -1.30 -10.15 9.55
CA MET A 188 -0.50 -8.92 9.49
C MET A 188 -0.46 -8.19 10.82
N ALA A 189 0.71 -7.66 11.17
CA ALA A 189 0.90 -6.74 12.28
C ALA A 189 1.53 -5.44 11.79
N LYS A 190 1.24 -4.35 12.48
CA LYS A 190 1.92 -3.06 12.30
C LYS A 190 2.50 -2.59 13.61
N VAL A 191 3.75 -2.16 13.54
CA VAL A 191 4.45 -1.49 14.63
C VAL A 191 4.75 -0.07 14.16
N LYS A 192 4.29 0.90 14.92
CA LYS A 192 4.53 2.31 14.61
C LYS A 192 5.75 2.80 15.37
N ARG A 193 6.49 3.72 14.76
CA ARG A 193 7.51 4.49 15.48
C ARG A 193 6.85 5.25 16.63
N GLU A 194 7.39 5.10 17.84
CA GLU A 194 7.01 5.96 18.96
C GLU A 194 7.58 7.35 18.74
N ARG A 195 6.72 8.36 18.81
CA ARG A 195 7.11 9.77 18.78
C ARG A 195 6.76 10.37 20.13
N GLU A 196 7.75 10.87 20.83
CA GLU A 196 7.55 11.66 22.04
C GLU A 196 7.53 13.14 21.64
N ILE A 197 6.57 13.87 22.18
CA ILE A 197 6.46 15.32 21.99
C ILE A 197 6.32 15.93 23.38
N ASP A 198 7.26 16.78 23.74
CA ASP A 198 7.13 17.63 24.90
C ASP A 198 6.13 18.74 24.61
N CYS A 199 5.05 18.82 25.39
CA CYS A 199 4.07 19.88 25.27
C CYS A 199 3.83 20.55 26.63
N VAL A 200 3.66 21.88 26.58
CA VAL A 200 3.25 22.68 27.76
C VAL A 200 1.74 22.81 27.75
N VAL A 201 1.10 22.29 28.80
CA VAL A 201 -0.36 22.50 28.98
C VAL A 201 -0.61 23.94 29.43
N MET A 202 -1.10 24.76 28.52
CA MET A 202 -1.39 26.18 28.80
C MET A 202 -2.77 26.41 29.43
N GLY A 203 -3.63 25.41 29.45
CA GLY A 203 -4.96 25.51 30.06
C GLY A 203 -5.78 24.26 29.90
N TRP A 204 -6.69 24.03 30.82
CA TRP A 204 -7.64 22.92 30.78
C TRP A 204 -9.06 23.47 31.06
N ARG A 205 -10.05 22.99 30.32
CA ARG A 205 -11.47 23.26 30.60
C ARG A 205 -12.14 21.93 30.94
N PRO A 206 -12.85 21.84 32.08
CA PRO A 206 -13.71 20.68 32.33
C PRO A 206 -14.84 20.66 31.28
N GLY A 207 -15.12 19.45 30.73
CA GLY A 207 -16.22 19.20 29.79
C GLY A 207 -17.57 19.10 30.51
#